data_3a5e2d5ef693ca33ac44264db67d5179
#
_entry.id   3a5e2d5ef693ca33ac44264db67d5179
#
_cell.length_a   1.000
_cell.length_b   1.000
_cell.length_c   1.000
_cell.angle_alpha   90.00
_cell.angle_beta   90.00
_cell.angle_gamma   90.00
#
_symmetry.space_group_name_H-M   'P 1'
#
loop_
_entity.id
_entity.type
_entity.pdbx_description
1 polymer ?
#
loop_
_entity_poly.entity_id
_entity_poly.type
_entity_poly.pdbx_seq_one_letter_code
_entity_poly.pdbx_strand_id
1 'polypeptide(L)'
;VEDMGMEQNRTGDWLITRVHIMRKGRGLRRKGATSTVAWEEVTGFAQHESNQGVSNLLSTLSNLRAADLAAVIQDLAPKRRVEVARALDDERLADVLEEMDESERVALLAELEGERAADVLEEMDPDDAADLLREIGEERAQELIGLMDPEDAEDVLRLMTYEDYSAGGMMTTEPIVMSADYTVADALAA
;
A
#
# COMPACT_ATOMS: atom_id res chain seq x y z
N VAL A 1 32.39 10.08 4.70
CA VAL A 1 32.28 9.49 3.35
C VAL A 1 32.87 10.50 2.39
N GLU A 2 33.79 10.09 1.50
CA GLU A 2 34.34 10.95 0.45
C GLU A 2 33.72 10.67 -0.91
N ASP A 3 33.38 9.42 -1.16
CA ASP A 3 32.80 8.99 -2.42
C ASP A 3 32.03 7.67 -2.24
N MET A 4 31.07 7.38 -3.13
CA MET A 4 30.26 6.17 -3.15
C MET A 4 30.27 5.53 -4.54
N GLY A 5 30.57 4.24 -4.58
CA GLY A 5 30.46 3.43 -5.80
C GLY A 5 29.05 2.84 -5.91
N MET A 6 28.39 3.11 -7.04
CA MET A 6 27.08 2.55 -7.36
C MET A 6 27.15 1.67 -8.59
N GLU A 7 26.38 0.59 -8.60
CA GLU A 7 26.24 -0.31 -9.74
C GLU A 7 24.75 -0.54 -10.03
N GLN A 8 24.39 -0.66 -11.31
CA GLN A 8 23.01 -0.94 -11.69
C GLN A 8 22.78 -2.45 -11.66
N ASN A 9 21.72 -2.88 -10.96
CA ASN A 9 21.33 -4.28 -10.92
C ASN A 9 20.59 -4.71 -12.22
N ARG A 10 20.21 -5.99 -12.31
CA ARG A 10 19.52 -6.53 -13.50
C ARG A 10 18.10 -5.99 -13.70
N THR A 11 17.53 -5.38 -12.68
CA THR A 11 16.20 -4.74 -12.68
C THR A 11 16.26 -3.25 -13.00
N GLY A 12 17.47 -2.70 -13.19
CA GLY A 12 17.66 -1.29 -13.52
C GLY A 12 17.85 -0.37 -12.33
N ASP A 13 17.79 -0.88 -11.09
CA ASP A 13 17.98 -0.09 -9.88
C ASP A 13 19.47 0.18 -9.61
N TRP A 14 19.77 1.37 -9.10
CA TRP A 14 21.10 1.73 -8.67
C TRP A 14 21.35 1.31 -7.22
N LEU A 15 22.32 0.43 -7.01
CA LEU A 15 22.73 -0.05 -5.71
C LEU A 15 24.08 0.52 -5.31
N ILE A 16 24.21 0.97 -4.07
CA ILE A 16 25.51 1.34 -3.50
C ILE A 16 26.26 0.05 -3.19
N THR A 17 27.42 -0.15 -3.83
CA THR A 17 28.23 -1.36 -3.65
C THR A 17 29.48 -1.10 -2.81
N ARG A 18 29.98 0.15 -2.80
CA ARG A 18 31.22 0.51 -2.10
C ARG A 18 31.14 1.92 -1.52
N VAL A 19 31.80 2.12 -0.40
CA VAL A 19 31.93 3.43 0.25
C VAL A 19 33.40 3.75 0.49
N HIS A 20 33.82 4.91 0.04
CA HIS A 20 35.15 5.43 0.30
C HIS A 20 35.14 6.30 1.56
N ILE A 21 35.84 5.85 2.59
CA ILE A 21 35.91 6.52 3.89
C ILE A 21 37.33 7.04 4.13
N MET A 22 37.43 8.28 4.60
CA MET A 22 38.68 8.81 5.11
C MET A 22 38.66 8.81 6.63
N ARG A 23 39.58 8.09 7.26
CA ARG A 23 39.77 8.15 8.71
C ARG A 23 40.48 9.45 9.08
N LYS A 24 39.89 10.24 9.97
CA LYS A 24 40.49 11.45 10.49
C LYS A 24 41.78 11.09 11.23
N GLY A 25 42.94 11.51 10.73
CA GLY A 25 44.22 11.29 11.38
C GLY A 25 44.28 12.05 12.71
N ARG A 26 44.80 11.40 13.76
CA ARG A 26 45.08 12.05 15.05
C ARG A 26 46.39 12.89 14.89
N GLY A 27 46.26 14.22 14.80
CA GLY A 27 47.40 15.15 14.77
C GLY A 27 47.28 16.21 13.67
N LEU A 28 47.88 17.38 13.89
CA LEU A 28 47.72 18.63 13.12
C LEU A 28 48.15 18.59 11.63
N ARG A 29 48.74 17.52 11.11
CA ARG A 29 49.32 17.51 9.72
C ARG A 29 49.29 16.15 9.00
N ARG A 30 48.44 15.19 9.38
CA ARG A 30 48.36 13.92 8.64
C ARG A 30 47.02 13.80 7.92
N LYS A 31 47.05 13.73 6.58
CA LYS A 31 45.92 13.19 5.80
C LYS A 31 45.58 11.81 6.34
N GLY A 32 44.35 11.56 6.67
CA GLY A 32 43.86 10.27 7.14
C GLY A 32 44.02 9.21 6.04
N ALA A 33 44.17 7.94 6.41
CA ALA A 33 44.16 6.85 5.45
C ALA A 33 42.76 6.69 4.85
N THR A 34 42.68 6.67 3.53
CA THR A 34 41.46 6.36 2.80
C THR A 34 41.35 4.83 2.69
N SER A 35 40.21 4.25 2.97
CA SER A 35 39.90 2.86 2.72
C SER A 35 38.57 2.72 2.01
N THR A 36 38.47 1.73 1.13
CA THR A 36 37.22 1.36 0.48
C THR A 36 36.64 0.19 1.25
N VAL A 37 35.38 0.31 1.62
CA VAL A 37 34.63 -0.71 2.38
C VAL A 37 33.46 -1.12 1.52
N ALA A 38 33.17 -2.43 1.47
CA ALA A 38 31.95 -2.92 0.82
C ALA A 38 30.71 -2.42 1.59
N TRP A 39 29.60 -2.19 0.86
CA TRP A 39 28.39 -1.66 1.49
C TRP A 39 27.87 -2.55 2.62
N GLU A 40 28.00 -3.88 2.45
CA GLU A 40 27.57 -4.87 3.42
C GLU A 40 28.35 -4.83 4.75
N GLU A 41 29.55 -4.25 4.73
CA GLU A 41 30.40 -4.10 5.92
C GLU A 41 30.11 -2.78 6.69
N VAL A 42 29.29 -1.89 6.10
CA VAL A 42 28.95 -0.60 6.71
C VAL A 42 27.81 -0.82 7.70
N THR A 43 28.13 -0.78 9.01
CA THR A 43 27.12 -0.88 10.08
C THR A 43 26.56 0.49 10.47
N GLY A 44 25.25 0.55 10.77
CA GLY A 44 24.59 1.75 11.25
C GLY A 44 23.81 2.57 10.21
N PHE A 45 23.91 2.21 8.93
CA PHE A 45 23.10 2.82 7.87
C PHE A 45 21.93 1.92 7.40
N ALA A 46 22.07 0.59 7.55
CA ALA A 46 21.15 -0.37 6.95
C ALA A 46 19.75 -0.46 7.58
N GLN A 47 19.51 0.12 8.75
CA GLN A 47 18.21 0.05 9.43
C GLN A 47 17.32 1.29 9.26
N HIS A 48 17.83 2.38 8.67
CA HIS A 48 17.06 3.61 8.52
C HIS A 48 16.62 3.92 7.08
N GLU A 49 17.21 3.29 6.07
CA GLU A 49 16.95 3.70 4.68
C GLU A 49 15.64 3.15 4.10
N SER A 50 15.22 1.94 4.48
CA SER A 50 13.94 1.42 4.00
C SER A 50 12.75 2.21 4.57
N ASN A 51 12.79 2.52 5.88
CA ASN A 51 11.68 3.21 6.51
C ASN A 51 11.66 4.73 6.25
N GLN A 52 12.83 5.40 6.13
CA GLN A 52 12.85 6.83 5.81
C GLN A 52 12.42 7.11 4.36
N GLY A 53 12.78 6.23 3.41
CA GLY A 53 12.34 6.36 2.02
C GLY A 53 10.83 6.23 1.90
N VAL A 54 10.25 5.25 2.57
CA VAL A 54 8.80 5.01 2.60
C VAL A 54 8.09 6.13 3.38
N SER A 55 8.59 6.53 4.55
CA SER A 55 7.99 7.61 5.34
C SER A 55 7.99 8.96 4.62
N ASN A 56 9.06 9.30 3.90
CA ASN A 56 9.12 10.51 3.08
C ASN A 56 8.17 10.42 1.88
N LEU A 57 8.06 9.25 1.27
CA LEU A 57 7.11 9.00 0.19
C LEU A 57 5.68 9.14 0.70
N LEU A 58 5.34 8.49 1.80
CA LEU A 58 4.02 8.58 2.43
C LEU A 58 3.65 10.02 2.81
N SER A 59 4.56 10.80 3.40
CA SER A 59 4.30 12.20 3.73
C SER A 59 4.02 13.08 2.50
N THR A 60 4.56 12.69 1.34
CA THR A 60 4.28 13.35 0.06
C THR A 60 2.95 12.88 -0.54
N LEU A 61 2.63 11.60 -0.34
CA LEU A 61 1.44 10.95 -0.89
C LEU A 61 0.19 11.12 -0.03
N SER A 62 0.34 11.49 1.27
CA SER A 62 -0.77 11.61 2.23
C SER A 62 -1.87 12.61 1.83
N ASN A 63 -1.54 13.58 0.96
CA ASN A 63 -2.49 14.59 0.48
C ASN A 63 -3.05 14.30 -0.93
N LEU A 64 -2.66 13.19 -1.55
CA LEU A 64 -3.21 12.80 -2.85
C LEU A 64 -4.61 12.20 -2.67
N ARG A 65 -5.46 12.35 -3.69
CA ARG A 65 -6.72 11.60 -3.77
C ARG A 65 -6.42 10.12 -4.02
N ALA A 66 -7.35 9.25 -3.66
CA ALA A 66 -7.21 7.81 -3.84
C ALA A 66 -6.82 7.43 -5.28
N ALA A 67 -7.52 7.95 -6.28
CA ALA A 67 -7.23 7.71 -7.70
C ALA A 67 -5.81 8.16 -8.12
N ASP A 68 -5.35 9.32 -7.65
CA ASP A 68 -4.00 9.82 -7.96
C ASP A 68 -2.94 8.93 -7.27
N LEU A 69 -3.23 8.44 -6.06
CA LEU A 69 -2.36 7.54 -5.31
C LEU A 69 -2.31 6.15 -5.94
N ALA A 70 -3.44 5.61 -6.38
CA ALA A 70 -3.53 4.36 -7.13
C ALA A 70 -2.64 4.41 -8.39
N ALA A 71 -2.76 5.47 -9.20
CA ALA A 71 -1.92 5.66 -10.38
C ALA A 71 -0.42 5.70 -10.04
N VAL A 72 -0.03 6.38 -8.96
CA VAL A 72 1.36 6.42 -8.51
C VAL A 72 1.85 5.03 -8.07
N ILE A 73 1.03 4.28 -7.33
CA ILE A 73 1.37 2.93 -6.86
C ILE A 73 1.52 1.98 -8.05
N GLN A 74 0.66 2.08 -9.06
CA GLN A 74 0.73 1.29 -10.30
C GLN A 74 2.06 1.48 -11.04
N ASP A 75 2.60 2.69 -11.06
CA ASP A 75 3.88 3.02 -11.69
C ASP A 75 5.11 2.53 -10.90
N LEU A 76 4.94 2.10 -9.65
CA LEU A 76 6.03 1.61 -8.82
C LEU A 76 6.44 0.18 -9.22
N ALA A 77 7.72 -0.15 -8.98
CA ALA A 77 8.18 -1.55 -9.05
C ALA A 77 7.44 -2.43 -8.02
N PRO A 78 7.13 -3.71 -8.33
CA PRO A 78 6.28 -4.57 -7.50
C PRO A 78 6.63 -4.59 -6.02
N LYS A 79 7.92 -4.69 -5.69
CA LYS A 79 8.40 -4.65 -4.30
C LYS A 79 8.04 -3.34 -3.58
N ARG A 80 8.10 -2.21 -4.29
CA ARG A 80 7.76 -0.90 -3.73
C ARG A 80 6.26 -0.72 -3.54
N ARG A 81 5.43 -1.29 -4.43
CA ARG A 81 3.97 -1.30 -4.27
C ARG A 81 3.58 -1.92 -2.93
N VAL A 82 4.12 -3.11 -2.64
CA VAL A 82 3.88 -3.82 -1.37
C VAL A 82 4.39 -3.04 -0.16
N GLU A 83 5.57 -2.42 -0.26
CA GLU A 83 6.13 -1.59 0.81
C GLU A 83 5.23 -0.37 1.11
N VAL A 84 4.69 0.28 0.08
CA VAL A 84 3.75 1.41 0.22
C VAL A 84 2.41 0.93 0.77
N ALA A 85 1.83 -0.14 0.22
CA ALA A 85 0.58 -0.72 0.70
C ALA A 85 0.65 -1.10 2.19
N ARG A 86 1.77 -1.70 2.63
CA ARG A 86 1.98 -2.04 4.04
C ARG A 86 2.13 -0.85 4.98
N ALA A 87 2.41 0.32 4.45
CA ALA A 87 2.66 1.53 5.21
C ALA A 87 1.47 2.50 5.22
N LEU A 88 0.46 2.27 4.38
CA LEU A 88 -0.84 2.94 4.44
C LEU A 88 -1.67 2.36 5.61
N ASP A 89 -2.58 3.15 6.17
CA ASP A 89 -3.67 2.62 7.00
C ASP A 89 -4.70 1.87 6.15
N ASP A 90 -5.57 1.11 6.80
CA ASP A 90 -6.46 0.19 6.11
C ASP A 90 -7.55 0.93 5.33
N GLU A 91 -8.17 2.00 5.88
CA GLU A 91 -9.11 2.90 5.20
C GLU A 91 -8.49 3.47 3.92
N ARG A 92 -7.27 3.98 4.01
CA ARG A 92 -6.59 4.58 2.86
C ARG A 92 -6.18 3.57 1.80
N LEU A 93 -5.87 2.35 2.22
CA LEU A 93 -5.54 1.25 1.32
C LEU A 93 -6.80 0.73 0.62
N ALA A 94 -7.93 0.66 1.29
CA ALA A 94 -9.25 0.37 0.74
C ALA A 94 -9.60 1.33 -0.40
N ASP A 95 -9.62 2.65 -0.12
CA ASP A 95 -9.81 3.71 -1.12
C ASP A 95 -8.95 3.53 -2.37
N VAL A 96 -7.68 3.14 -2.18
CA VAL A 96 -6.73 2.95 -3.28
C VAL A 96 -7.04 1.70 -4.10
N LEU A 97 -7.44 0.61 -3.45
CA LEU A 97 -7.81 -0.64 -4.13
C LEU A 97 -9.07 -0.46 -4.99
N GLU A 98 -10.05 0.30 -4.52
CA GLU A 98 -11.27 0.64 -5.27
C GLU A 98 -10.98 1.36 -6.59
N GLU A 99 -9.94 2.19 -6.61
CA GLU A 99 -9.51 2.96 -7.78
C GLU A 99 -8.53 2.20 -8.71
N MET A 100 -8.14 0.97 -8.36
CA MET A 100 -7.21 0.15 -9.13
C MET A 100 -7.92 -0.73 -10.16
N ASP A 101 -7.18 -1.09 -11.23
CA ASP A 101 -7.63 -2.13 -12.15
C ASP A 101 -7.73 -3.50 -11.46
N GLU A 102 -8.73 -4.33 -11.85
CA GLU A 102 -9.05 -5.65 -11.30
C GLU A 102 -7.79 -6.51 -11.05
N SER A 103 -6.94 -6.68 -12.06
CA SER A 103 -5.75 -7.54 -11.95
C SER A 103 -4.70 -7.02 -10.97
N GLU A 104 -4.64 -5.72 -10.76
CA GLU A 104 -3.66 -5.08 -9.88
C GLU A 104 -4.12 -5.07 -8.43
N ARG A 105 -5.42 -4.81 -8.18
CA ARG A 105 -6.01 -4.89 -6.84
C ARG A 105 -5.95 -6.31 -6.28
N VAL A 106 -6.26 -7.33 -7.09
CA VAL A 106 -6.09 -8.75 -6.72
C VAL A 106 -4.65 -9.08 -6.37
N ALA A 107 -3.70 -8.66 -7.23
CA ALA A 107 -2.29 -8.92 -6.98
C ALA A 107 -1.77 -8.24 -5.72
N LEU A 108 -2.23 -7.03 -5.42
CA LEU A 108 -1.82 -6.28 -4.24
C LEU A 108 -2.42 -6.88 -2.96
N LEU A 109 -3.71 -7.22 -2.97
CA LEU A 109 -4.39 -7.88 -1.85
C LEU A 109 -3.74 -9.23 -1.52
N ALA A 110 -3.32 -10.01 -2.53
CA ALA A 110 -2.66 -11.29 -2.34
C ALA A 110 -1.30 -11.21 -1.61
N GLU A 111 -0.66 -10.04 -1.60
CA GLU A 111 0.62 -9.80 -0.91
C GLU A 111 0.43 -9.37 0.56
N LEU A 112 -0.82 -9.16 1.00
CA LEU A 112 -1.15 -8.82 2.38
C LEU A 112 -1.32 -10.09 3.23
N GLU A 113 -1.04 -9.97 4.52
CA GLU A 113 -1.37 -11.00 5.50
C GLU A 113 -2.90 -11.11 5.65
N GLY A 114 -3.42 -12.32 5.92
CA GLY A 114 -4.86 -12.59 5.90
C GLY A 114 -5.68 -11.68 6.79
N GLU A 115 -5.26 -11.48 8.06
CA GLU A 115 -5.95 -10.57 8.99
C GLU A 115 -6.02 -9.15 8.41
N ARG A 116 -4.91 -8.62 7.92
CA ARG A 116 -4.87 -7.29 7.34
C ARG A 116 -5.65 -7.16 6.03
N ALA A 117 -5.69 -8.22 5.23
CA ALA A 117 -6.50 -8.22 4.02
C ALA A 117 -8.00 -8.18 4.34
N ALA A 118 -8.42 -8.81 5.45
CA ALA A 118 -9.78 -8.73 5.96
C ALA A 118 -10.10 -7.31 6.48
N ASP A 119 -9.21 -6.73 7.31
CA ASP A 119 -9.36 -5.36 7.83
C ASP A 119 -9.53 -4.33 6.68
N VAL A 120 -8.76 -4.48 5.59
CA VAL A 120 -8.89 -3.61 4.41
C VAL A 120 -10.21 -3.82 3.67
N LEU A 121 -10.69 -5.06 3.57
CA LEU A 121 -11.98 -5.34 2.94
C LEU A 121 -13.17 -4.80 3.75
N GLU A 122 -13.05 -4.72 5.07
CA GLU A 122 -14.04 -4.10 5.96
C GLU A 122 -14.15 -2.59 5.78
N GLU A 123 -13.05 -1.93 5.41
CA GLU A 123 -13.02 -0.49 5.14
C GLU A 123 -13.43 -0.13 3.70
N MET A 124 -13.63 -1.11 2.81
CA MET A 124 -14.10 -0.90 1.45
C MET A 124 -15.63 -0.72 1.41
N ASP A 125 -16.12 -0.07 0.34
CA ASP A 125 -17.55 -0.15 0.02
C ASP A 125 -17.95 -1.62 -0.15
N PRO A 126 -19.05 -2.10 0.46
CA PRO A 126 -19.39 -3.53 0.48
C PRO A 126 -19.58 -4.17 -0.89
N ASP A 127 -20.00 -3.43 -1.89
CA ASP A 127 -20.10 -3.89 -3.28
C ASP A 127 -18.73 -4.06 -3.93
N ASP A 128 -17.79 -3.14 -3.71
CA ASP A 128 -16.40 -3.25 -4.17
C ASP A 128 -15.66 -4.42 -3.49
N ALA A 129 -15.88 -4.60 -2.18
CA ALA A 129 -15.34 -5.75 -1.44
C ALA A 129 -15.90 -7.07 -1.97
N ALA A 130 -17.21 -7.15 -2.27
CA ALA A 130 -17.83 -8.33 -2.85
C ALA A 130 -17.27 -8.65 -4.24
N ASP A 131 -17.05 -7.65 -5.08
CA ASP A 131 -16.47 -7.81 -6.41
C ASP A 131 -15.03 -8.32 -6.32
N LEU A 132 -14.22 -7.71 -5.45
CA LEU A 132 -12.84 -8.13 -5.23
C LEU A 132 -12.74 -9.57 -4.70
N LEU A 133 -13.63 -9.96 -3.78
CA LEU A 133 -13.69 -11.33 -3.26
C LEU A 133 -14.06 -12.37 -4.33
N ARG A 134 -14.91 -12.02 -5.32
CA ARG A 134 -15.19 -12.90 -6.46
C ARG A 134 -13.96 -13.10 -7.34
N GLU A 135 -13.15 -12.05 -7.51
CA GLU A 135 -11.95 -12.05 -8.35
C GLU A 135 -10.81 -12.91 -7.78
N ILE A 136 -10.63 -12.94 -6.47
CA ILE A 136 -9.52 -13.68 -5.81
C ILE A 136 -9.73 -15.20 -5.74
N GLY A 137 -10.94 -15.67 -6.05
CA GLY A 137 -11.31 -17.08 -6.04
C GLY A 137 -11.88 -17.58 -4.71
N GLU A 138 -12.74 -18.58 -4.82
CA GLU A 138 -13.66 -19.03 -3.75
C GLU A 138 -12.95 -19.43 -2.45
N GLU A 139 -11.82 -20.17 -2.53
CA GLU A 139 -11.10 -20.66 -1.34
C GLU A 139 -10.53 -19.49 -0.52
N ARG A 140 -9.88 -18.54 -1.20
CA ARG A 140 -9.30 -17.36 -0.54
C ARG A 140 -10.38 -16.39 -0.04
N ALA A 141 -11.45 -16.21 -0.80
CA ALA A 141 -12.59 -15.40 -0.39
C ALA A 141 -13.21 -15.92 0.92
N GLN A 142 -13.46 -17.23 1.01
CA GLN A 142 -13.99 -17.84 2.23
C GLN A 142 -13.05 -17.68 3.43
N GLU A 143 -11.74 -17.77 3.21
CA GLU A 143 -10.74 -17.53 4.26
C GLU A 143 -10.83 -16.08 4.78
N LEU A 144 -10.85 -15.09 3.89
CA LEU A 144 -10.90 -13.67 4.26
C LEU A 144 -12.23 -13.31 4.92
N ILE A 145 -13.36 -13.73 4.37
CA ILE A 145 -14.68 -13.54 4.98
C ILE A 145 -14.74 -14.12 6.40
N GLY A 146 -14.05 -15.25 6.63
CA GLY A 146 -13.97 -15.87 7.96
C GLY A 146 -13.11 -15.09 8.96
N LEU A 147 -12.32 -14.12 8.51
CA LEU A 147 -11.49 -13.23 9.33
C LEU A 147 -12.16 -11.87 9.58
N MET A 148 -13.12 -11.49 8.74
CA MET A 148 -13.87 -10.22 8.85
C MET A 148 -14.80 -10.19 10.07
N ASP A 149 -15.12 -8.98 10.51
CA ASP A 149 -16.18 -8.78 11.49
C ASP A 149 -17.52 -9.31 10.95
N PRO A 150 -18.34 -9.98 11.80
CA PRO A 150 -19.56 -10.65 11.34
C PRO A 150 -20.59 -9.73 10.67
N GLU A 151 -20.64 -8.44 11.04
CA GLU A 151 -21.56 -7.45 10.46
C GLU A 151 -21.19 -7.14 9.02
N ASP A 152 -19.91 -6.83 8.76
CA ASP A 152 -19.37 -6.53 7.44
C ASP A 152 -19.39 -7.76 6.53
N ALA A 153 -19.01 -8.93 7.07
CA ALA A 153 -19.09 -10.20 6.36
C ALA A 153 -20.53 -10.54 5.91
N GLU A 154 -21.58 -10.22 6.71
CA GLU A 154 -22.98 -10.47 6.34
C GLU A 154 -23.39 -9.60 5.13
N ASP A 155 -22.99 -8.33 5.10
CA ASP A 155 -23.30 -7.41 4.02
C ASP A 155 -22.63 -7.82 2.71
N VAL A 156 -21.34 -8.13 2.77
CA VAL A 156 -20.58 -8.63 1.62
C VAL A 156 -21.16 -9.94 1.10
N LEU A 157 -21.41 -10.92 1.97
CA LEU A 157 -22.02 -12.20 1.59
C LEU A 157 -23.39 -12.01 0.95
N ARG A 158 -24.20 -11.06 1.43
CA ARG A 158 -25.49 -10.74 0.84
C ARG A 158 -25.33 -10.24 -0.60
N LEU A 159 -24.37 -9.34 -0.85
CA LEU A 159 -24.09 -8.81 -2.19
C LEU A 159 -23.55 -9.90 -3.11
N MET A 160 -22.69 -10.78 -2.64
CA MET A 160 -22.18 -11.92 -3.41
C MET A 160 -23.27 -12.90 -3.89
N THR A 161 -24.51 -12.83 -3.36
CA THR A 161 -25.64 -13.63 -3.88
C THR A 161 -26.19 -13.12 -5.19
N TYR A 162 -25.89 -11.90 -5.59
CA TYR A 162 -26.35 -11.30 -6.84
C TYR A 162 -25.30 -11.46 -7.94
N GLU A 163 -25.74 -11.39 -9.20
CA GLU A 163 -24.83 -11.33 -10.34
C GLU A 163 -24.22 -9.93 -10.44
N ASP A 164 -22.94 -9.82 -10.80
CA ASP A 164 -22.15 -8.59 -10.81
C ASP A 164 -22.80 -7.44 -11.57
N TYR A 165 -23.36 -7.69 -12.74
CA TYR A 165 -24.03 -6.69 -13.59
C TYR A 165 -25.54 -6.60 -13.36
N SER A 166 -26.06 -7.12 -12.27
CA SER A 166 -27.47 -6.94 -11.86
C SER A 166 -27.61 -5.70 -10.97
N ALA A 167 -28.84 -5.21 -10.84
CA ALA A 167 -29.12 -4.08 -9.93
C ALA A 167 -28.73 -4.40 -8.47
N GLY A 168 -28.82 -5.68 -8.08
CA GLY A 168 -28.43 -6.13 -6.75
C GLY A 168 -26.90 -6.21 -6.56
N GLY A 169 -26.15 -6.57 -7.62
CA GLY A 169 -24.69 -6.61 -7.57
C GLY A 169 -24.03 -5.23 -7.62
N MET A 170 -24.75 -4.22 -8.08
CA MET A 170 -24.28 -2.84 -8.20
C MET A 170 -24.87 -1.89 -7.13
N MET A 171 -25.46 -2.42 -6.07
CA MET A 171 -26.03 -1.61 -5.01
C MET A 171 -25.13 -1.62 -3.77
N THR A 172 -25.06 -0.52 -3.06
CA THR A 172 -24.51 -0.49 -1.72
C THR A 172 -25.54 -0.99 -0.69
N THR A 173 -25.05 -1.59 0.39
CA THR A 173 -25.87 -1.97 1.57
C THR A 173 -26.08 -0.80 2.51
N GLU A 174 -25.32 0.27 2.36
CA GLU A 174 -25.36 1.47 3.20
C GLU A 174 -25.96 2.68 2.47
N PRO A 175 -27.26 2.68 2.12
CA PRO A 175 -27.85 3.80 1.42
C PRO A 175 -27.95 5.03 2.32
N ILE A 176 -27.53 6.19 1.84
CA ILE A 176 -27.80 7.46 2.51
C ILE A 176 -29.30 7.77 2.46
N VAL A 177 -29.97 7.59 3.59
CA VAL A 177 -31.40 7.84 3.71
C VAL A 177 -31.64 9.25 4.26
N MET A 178 -32.29 10.10 3.46
CA MET A 178 -32.59 11.47 3.83
C MET A 178 -34.08 11.75 3.86
N SER A 179 -34.49 12.62 4.80
CA SER A 179 -35.85 13.16 4.81
C SER A 179 -36.04 14.18 3.67
N ALA A 180 -37.29 14.29 3.18
CA ALA A 180 -37.64 15.29 2.15
C ALA A 180 -37.40 16.75 2.59
N ASP A 181 -37.23 16.99 3.88
CA ASP A 181 -36.98 18.31 4.46
C ASP A 181 -35.48 18.65 4.54
N TYR A 182 -34.59 17.72 4.20
CA TYR A 182 -33.14 17.93 4.25
C TYR A 182 -32.68 18.87 3.12
N THR A 183 -31.73 19.72 3.45
CA THR A 183 -31.06 20.62 2.48
C THR A 183 -29.84 19.91 1.85
N VAL A 184 -29.33 20.50 0.77
CA VAL A 184 -28.08 20.05 0.15
C VAL A 184 -26.91 20.07 1.14
N ALA A 185 -26.91 21.03 2.08
CA ALA A 185 -25.88 21.08 3.12
C ALA A 185 -25.98 19.91 4.11
N ASP A 186 -27.20 19.48 4.42
CA ASP A 186 -27.42 18.32 5.28
C ASP A 186 -26.98 17.02 4.56
N ALA A 187 -27.23 16.95 3.25
CA ALA A 187 -26.80 15.83 2.41
C ALA A 187 -25.27 15.69 2.27
N LEU A 188 -24.56 16.82 2.34
CA LEU A 188 -23.09 16.83 2.26
C LEU A 188 -22.42 16.59 3.62
N ALA A 189 -23.18 16.56 4.69
CA ALA A 189 -22.71 16.34 6.06
C ALA A 189 -23.10 14.95 6.62
N ALA A 190 -23.89 14.21 5.84
CA ALA A 190 -24.31 12.85 6.17
C ALA A 190 -23.28 11.84 5.64
#